data_4e28b060149a29c2922516e173934802
#
_entry.id   4e28b060149a29c2922516e173934802
#
_cell.length_a   1.000
_cell.length_b   1.000
_cell.length_c   1.000
_cell.angle_alpha   90.00
_cell.angle_beta   90.00
_cell.angle_gamma   90.00
#
_symmetry.space_group_name_H-M   'P 1'
#
loop_
_entity.id
_entity.type
_entity.pdbx_description
1 polymer ?
#
loop_
_entity_poly.entity_id
_entity_poly.type
_entity_poly.pdbx_seq_one_letter_code
_entity_poly.pdbx_strand_id
1 'polypeptide(L)'
;MTYAELVGAINSYSENSFDTTDINTFIQQAEQRIFNTVQLPDLRRNQVGNTTSGNKYLTTPSDWLSTYSLAVIDGNNEYTYLINKDVNFIRESFPDTDSAFYGKPEYYGIFDDNTFILGPTPDQQYTVELHYFYYPTSIVTAGTSWLGDNFDTALFYGSLLEAATYLKAEPDVIQNYTQRYMDAISMLKQLGDGKDRRDAYRSGQARYEVQ
;
A
#
# COMPACT_ATOMS: atom_id res chain seq x y z
N MET A 1 11.63 4.30 -17.43
CA MET A 1 12.93 4.87 -16.98
C MET A 1 13.57 3.96 -15.96
N THR A 2 14.81 3.55 -16.18
CA THR A 2 15.63 2.75 -15.26
C THR A 2 16.30 3.65 -14.21
N TYR A 3 16.83 3.04 -13.14
CA TYR A 3 17.61 3.78 -12.13
C TYR A 3 18.77 4.60 -12.74
N ALA A 4 19.54 3.98 -13.64
CA ALA A 4 20.68 4.66 -14.27
C ALA A 4 20.26 5.87 -15.12
N GLU A 5 19.16 5.74 -15.86
CA GLU A 5 18.59 6.84 -16.65
C GLU A 5 18.06 7.96 -15.74
N LEU A 6 17.41 7.60 -14.63
CA LEU A 6 16.90 8.56 -13.65
C LEU A 6 18.05 9.37 -13.00
N VAL A 7 19.09 8.68 -12.55
CA VAL A 7 20.30 9.33 -12.00
C VAL A 7 20.95 10.27 -13.00
N GLY A 8 21.12 9.81 -14.27
CA GLY A 8 21.68 10.63 -15.35
C GLY A 8 20.83 11.88 -15.62
N ALA A 9 19.51 11.73 -15.64
CA ALA A 9 18.59 12.84 -15.86
C ALA A 9 18.61 13.85 -14.68
N ILE A 10 18.59 13.38 -13.42
CA ILE A 10 18.67 14.26 -12.25
C ILE A 10 19.97 15.08 -12.28
N ASN A 11 21.13 14.45 -12.48
CA ASN A 11 22.40 15.14 -12.57
C ASN A 11 22.45 16.17 -13.71
N SER A 12 21.90 15.81 -14.88
CA SER A 12 21.86 16.71 -16.04
C SER A 12 20.98 17.95 -15.81
N TYR A 13 19.79 17.75 -15.20
CA TYR A 13 18.84 18.87 -14.97
C TYR A 13 19.26 19.77 -13.81
N SER A 14 19.94 19.23 -12.83
CA SER A 14 20.47 20.02 -11.70
C SER A 14 21.84 20.64 -11.99
N GLU A 15 22.43 20.36 -13.17
CA GLU A 15 23.79 20.78 -13.54
C GLU A 15 24.82 20.45 -12.46
N ASN A 16 24.59 19.35 -11.74
CA ASN A 16 25.41 18.91 -10.61
C ASN A 16 25.65 17.39 -10.68
N SER A 17 26.65 16.95 -9.94
CA SER A 17 26.97 15.53 -9.75
C SER A 17 26.85 15.21 -8.28
N PHE A 18 25.83 14.46 -7.89
CA PHE A 18 25.60 14.06 -6.51
C PHE A 18 26.30 12.75 -6.18
N ASP A 19 26.65 12.59 -4.91
CA ASP A 19 27.07 11.29 -4.39
C ASP A 19 25.90 10.28 -4.49
N THR A 20 26.26 9.01 -4.67
CA THR A 20 25.28 7.91 -4.80
C THR A 20 24.33 7.85 -3.60
N THR A 21 24.82 8.16 -2.40
CA THR A 21 24.01 8.16 -1.18
C THR A 21 22.95 9.25 -1.21
N ASP A 22 23.32 10.46 -1.62
CA ASP A 22 22.42 11.60 -1.67
C ASP A 22 21.32 11.38 -2.72
N ILE A 23 21.71 10.97 -3.95
CA ILE A 23 20.77 10.75 -5.04
C ILE A 23 19.79 9.60 -4.72
N ASN A 24 20.28 8.54 -4.06
CA ASN A 24 19.43 7.45 -3.59
C ASN A 24 18.39 7.96 -2.57
N THR A 25 18.81 8.84 -1.67
CA THR A 25 17.92 9.45 -0.69
C THR A 25 16.83 10.28 -1.36
N PHE A 26 17.18 11.11 -2.35
CA PHE A 26 16.20 11.92 -3.10
C PHE A 26 15.16 11.04 -3.80
N ILE A 27 15.62 9.96 -4.46
CA ILE A 27 14.75 9.03 -5.17
C ILE A 27 13.81 8.30 -4.19
N GLN A 28 14.34 7.76 -3.09
CA GLN A 28 13.54 7.04 -2.10
C GLN A 28 12.51 7.93 -1.40
N GLN A 29 12.85 9.18 -1.10
CA GLN A 29 11.90 10.15 -0.54
C GLN A 29 10.79 10.50 -1.52
N ALA A 30 11.13 10.64 -2.81
CA ALA A 30 10.14 10.86 -3.85
C ALA A 30 9.19 9.66 -4.01
N GLU A 31 9.72 8.43 -4.06
CA GLU A 31 8.93 7.20 -4.11
C GLU A 31 7.96 7.10 -2.91
N GLN A 32 8.46 7.29 -1.70
CA GLN A 32 7.66 7.23 -0.48
C GLN A 32 6.54 8.29 -0.49
N ARG A 33 6.83 9.51 -0.92
CA ARG A 33 5.84 10.58 -1.06
C ARG A 33 4.76 10.22 -2.06
N ILE A 34 5.13 9.65 -3.22
CA ILE A 34 4.19 9.21 -4.25
C ILE A 34 3.29 8.11 -3.71
N PHE A 35 3.85 7.05 -3.14
CA PHE A 35 3.09 5.90 -2.62
C PHE A 35 2.16 6.27 -1.47
N ASN A 36 2.53 7.24 -0.64
CA ASN A 36 1.65 7.77 0.41
C ASN A 36 0.53 8.68 -0.12
N THR A 37 0.71 9.24 -1.32
CA THR A 37 -0.22 10.21 -1.89
C THR A 37 -1.22 9.58 -2.84
N VAL A 38 -0.86 8.46 -3.47
CA VAL A 38 -1.64 7.83 -4.54
C VAL A 38 -1.93 6.37 -4.20
N GLN A 39 -3.22 6.00 -4.23
CA GLN A 39 -3.66 4.62 -4.09
C GLN A 39 -3.89 4.01 -5.47
N LEU A 40 -3.07 3.03 -5.82
CA LEU A 40 -3.15 2.31 -7.09
C LEU A 40 -3.44 0.83 -6.84
N PRO A 41 -4.26 0.17 -7.67
CA PRO A 41 -4.43 -1.29 -7.62
C PRO A 41 -3.10 -2.05 -7.75
N ASP A 42 -2.14 -1.49 -8.51
CA ASP A 42 -0.80 -2.05 -8.68
C ASP A 42 0.05 -2.06 -7.39
N LEU A 43 -0.37 -1.30 -6.36
CA LEU A 43 0.23 -1.29 -5.02
C LEU A 43 -0.43 -2.29 -4.07
N ARG A 44 -1.20 -3.25 -4.61
CA ARG A 44 -1.85 -4.30 -3.84
C ARG A 44 -1.19 -5.64 -4.10
N ARG A 45 -1.14 -6.46 -3.06
CA ARG A 45 -0.71 -7.86 -3.12
C ARG A 45 -1.76 -8.75 -2.52
N ASN A 46 -1.76 -9.99 -2.98
CA ASN A 46 -2.53 -11.06 -2.37
C ASN A 46 -1.57 -12.09 -1.77
N GLN A 47 -1.80 -12.46 -0.51
CA GLN A 47 -1.01 -13.50 0.15
C GLN A 47 -1.94 -14.47 0.86
N VAL A 48 -1.57 -15.74 0.78
CA VAL A 48 -2.29 -16.82 1.45
C VAL A 48 -1.46 -17.30 2.63
N GLY A 49 -2.13 -17.53 3.75
CA GLY A 49 -1.57 -18.04 4.98
C GLY A 49 -2.53 -19.00 5.68
N ASN A 50 -2.27 -19.30 6.93
CA ASN A 50 -3.16 -20.17 7.73
C ASN A 50 -3.30 -19.63 9.15
N THR A 51 -4.49 -19.81 9.74
CA THR A 51 -4.68 -19.66 11.18
C THR A 51 -4.13 -20.88 11.91
N THR A 52 -3.92 -20.74 13.19
CA THR A 52 -3.61 -21.85 14.10
C THR A 52 -4.78 -22.03 15.08
N SER A 53 -5.25 -23.27 15.23
CA SER A 53 -6.31 -23.59 16.20
C SER A 53 -5.93 -23.12 17.61
N GLY A 54 -6.85 -22.47 18.30
CA GLY A 54 -6.64 -21.92 19.64
C GLY A 54 -5.77 -20.66 19.69
N ASN A 55 -5.33 -20.13 18.57
CA ASN A 55 -4.55 -18.89 18.52
C ASN A 55 -5.33 -17.79 17.78
N LYS A 56 -5.70 -16.75 18.53
CA LYS A 56 -6.41 -15.60 17.98
C LYS A 56 -5.52 -14.59 17.23
N TYR A 57 -4.21 -14.77 17.30
CA TYR A 57 -3.26 -13.86 16.65
C TYR A 57 -2.81 -14.41 15.29
N LEU A 58 -2.86 -13.54 14.29
CA LEU A 58 -2.43 -13.83 12.94
C LEU A 58 -1.35 -12.82 12.52
N THR A 59 -0.16 -13.31 12.17
CA THR A 59 0.96 -12.46 11.74
C THR A 59 0.71 -11.91 10.34
N THR A 60 0.97 -10.62 10.17
CA THR A 60 0.93 -9.95 8.85
C THR A 60 2.22 -10.21 8.06
N PRO A 61 2.20 -10.07 6.73
CA PRO A 61 3.42 -10.01 5.93
C PRO A 61 4.32 -8.85 6.35
N SER A 62 5.64 -9.01 6.21
CA SER A 62 6.61 -7.97 6.61
C SER A 62 6.55 -6.69 5.76
N ASP A 63 5.93 -6.75 4.58
CA ASP A 63 5.70 -5.63 3.67
C ASP A 63 4.26 -5.08 3.72
N TRP A 64 3.47 -5.55 4.69
CA TRP A 64 2.10 -5.10 4.89
C TRP A 64 2.06 -3.63 5.33
N LEU A 65 1.25 -2.84 4.65
CA LEU A 65 1.01 -1.42 4.96
C LEU A 65 -0.41 -1.19 5.48
N SER A 66 -1.38 -1.72 4.77
CA SER A 66 -2.80 -1.65 5.17
C SER A 66 -3.62 -2.75 4.50
N THR A 67 -4.64 -3.23 5.19
CA THR A 67 -5.53 -4.28 4.68
C THR A 67 -6.55 -3.69 3.69
N TYR A 68 -6.65 -4.31 2.51
CA TYR A 68 -7.77 -4.08 1.59
C TYR A 68 -8.93 -5.03 1.89
N SER A 69 -8.65 -6.33 2.00
CA SER A 69 -9.60 -7.35 2.44
C SER A 69 -8.89 -8.53 3.10
N LEU A 70 -9.54 -9.14 4.07
CA LEU A 70 -9.08 -10.34 4.75
C LEU A 70 -10.21 -11.35 4.73
N ALA A 71 -9.95 -12.56 4.22
CA ALA A 71 -10.91 -13.64 4.18
C ALA A 71 -10.38 -14.89 4.85
N VAL A 72 -11.27 -15.65 5.47
CA VAL A 72 -11.03 -17.00 5.97
C VAL A 72 -11.75 -17.98 5.03
N ILE A 73 -11.04 -19.03 4.63
CA ILE A 73 -11.53 -20.05 3.72
C ILE A 73 -11.60 -21.36 4.51
N ASP A 74 -12.77 -21.97 4.53
CA ASP A 74 -12.98 -23.24 5.23
C ASP A 74 -12.66 -24.46 4.33
N GLY A 75 -12.80 -25.66 4.91
CA GLY A 75 -12.53 -26.92 4.22
C GLY A 75 -13.44 -27.20 3.00
N ASN A 76 -14.53 -26.45 2.84
CA ASN A 76 -15.44 -26.54 1.70
C ASN A 76 -15.13 -25.48 0.62
N ASN A 77 -14.03 -24.73 0.76
CA ASN A 77 -13.66 -23.58 -0.06
C ASN A 77 -14.68 -22.42 0.02
N GLU A 78 -15.39 -22.30 1.12
CA GLU A 78 -16.31 -21.19 1.37
C GLU A 78 -15.54 -19.99 1.98
N TYR A 79 -15.66 -18.84 1.31
CA TYR A 79 -15.01 -17.59 1.71
C TYR A 79 -15.87 -16.82 2.71
N THR A 80 -15.29 -16.50 3.85
CA THR A 80 -15.86 -15.57 4.83
C THR A 80 -14.96 -14.35 4.91
N TYR A 81 -15.43 -13.21 4.40
CA TYR A 81 -14.70 -11.93 4.50
C TYR A 81 -14.88 -11.36 5.90
N LEU A 82 -13.76 -11.12 6.58
CA LEU A 82 -13.75 -10.63 7.94
C LEU A 82 -14.01 -9.13 7.98
N ILE A 83 -14.79 -8.71 8.98
CA ILE A 83 -15.09 -7.29 9.22
C ILE A 83 -14.05 -6.71 10.15
N ASN A 84 -13.45 -5.57 9.76
CA ASN A 84 -12.54 -4.84 10.64
C ASN A 84 -13.30 -4.26 11.83
N LYS A 85 -12.78 -4.50 13.04
CA LYS A 85 -13.31 -4.00 14.31
C LYS A 85 -12.19 -3.51 15.21
N ASP A 86 -12.54 -2.68 16.16
CA ASP A 86 -11.61 -2.26 17.21
C ASP A 86 -11.14 -3.46 18.06
N VAL A 87 -9.88 -3.41 18.50
CA VAL A 87 -9.27 -4.48 19.32
C VAL A 87 -10.04 -4.72 20.61
N ASN A 88 -10.55 -3.65 21.23
CA ASN A 88 -11.32 -3.78 22.48
C ASN A 88 -12.65 -4.48 22.24
N PHE A 89 -13.32 -4.18 21.11
CA PHE A 89 -14.54 -4.90 20.71
C PHE A 89 -14.30 -6.40 20.62
N ILE A 90 -13.21 -6.82 19.95
CA ILE A 90 -12.90 -8.24 19.80
C ILE A 90 -12.59 -8.89 21.14
N ARG A 91 -11.82 -8.22 22.01
CA ARG A 91 -11.47 -8.72 23.34
C ARG A 91 -12.68 -8.84 24.26
N GLU A 92 -13.61 -7.90 24.18
CA GLU A 92 -14.83 -7.91 25.01
C GLU A 92 -15.86 -8.92 24.50
N SER A 93 -16.02 -9.02 23.18
CA SER A 93 -17.02 -9.91 22.56
C SER A 93 -16.56 -11.37 22.54
N PHE A 94 -15.25 -11.61 22.44
CA PHE A 94 -14.65 -12.94 22.36
C PHE A 94 -13.54 -13.11 23.40
N PRO A 95 -13.90 -13.10 24.72
CA PRO A 95 -12.93 -13.35 25.79
C PRO A 95 -12.41 -14.79 25.66
N ASP A 96 -11.11 -14.92 25.60
CA ASP A 96 -10.38 -16.17 25.31
C ASP A 96 -10.28 -17.07 26.54
N THR A 97 -11.42 -17.42 27.14
CA THR A 97 -11.47 -18.10 28.44
C THR A 97 -11.78 -19.59 28.33
N ASP A 98 -12.40 -20.05 27.23
CA ASP A 98 -12.78 -21.46 27.06
C ASP A 98 -12.85 -21.80 25.56
N SER A 99 -12.31 -22.98 25.17
CA SER A 99 -12.38 -23.53 23.83
C SER A 99 -13.80 -23.76 23.30
N ALA A 100 -14.80 -23.82 24.22
CA ALA A 100 -16.21 -23.90 23.83
C ALA A 100 -16.69 -22.65 23.04
N PHE A 101 -16.00 -21.53 23.13
CA PHE A 101 -16.30 -20.29 22.43
C PHE A 101 -15.45 -20.06 21.18
N TYR A 102 -14.58 -21.02 20.83
CA TYR A 102 -13.81 -20.97 19.61
C TYR A 102 -14.70 -21.25 18.39
N GLY A 103 -14.35 -20.68 17.26
CA GLY A 103 -15.12 -20.85 16.05
C GLY A 103 -14.43 -20.26 14.82
N LYS A 104 -15.13 -20.30 13.69
CA LYS A 104 -14.67 -19.67 12.46
C LYS A 104 -14.59 -18.15 12.67
N PRO A 105 -13.43 -17.49 12.44
CA PRO A 105 -13.32 -16.04 12.59
C PRO A 105 -14.27 -15.28 11.65
N GLU A 106 -14.88 -14.22 12.18
CA GLU A 106 -15.77 -13.30 11.45
C GLU A 106 -15.25 -11.85 11.51
N TYR A 107 -14.43 -11.56 12.51
CA TYR A 107 -13.89 -10.23 12.76
C TYR A 107 -12.38 -10.27 12.86
N TYR A 108 -11.75 -9.16 12.49
CA TYR A 108 -10.34 -8.93 12.76
C TYR A 108 -10.10 -7.50 13.25
N GLY A 109 -9.04 -7.30 14.02
CA GLY A 109 -8.56 -5.98 14.42
C GLY A 109 -7.05 -5.89 14.22
N ILE A 110 -6.55 -4.69 14.00
CA ILE A 110 -5.11 -4.42 13.90
C ILE A 110 -4.59 -4.32 15.34
N PHE A 111 -3.85 -5.35 15.78
CA PHE A 111 -3.36 -5.44 17.16
C PHE A 111 -2.07 -4.65 17.36
N ASP A 112 -1.14 -4.81 16.44
CA ASP A 112 0.12 -4.07 16.29
C ASP A 112 0.56 -4.05 14.82
N ASP A 113 1.76 -3.51 14.54
CA ASP A 113 2.28 -3.34 13.18
C ASP A 113 2.45 -4.66 12.41
N ASN A 114 2.50 -5.80 13.11
CA ASN A 114 2.78 -7.11 12.51
C ASN A 114 1.73 -8.17 12.84
N THR A 115 0.62 -7.81 13.53
CA THR A 115 -0.31 -8.79 14.07
C THR A 115 -1.76 -8.32 13.95
N PHE A 116 -2.61 -9.20 13.43
CA PHE A 116 -4.05 -9.08 13.57
C PHE A 116 -4.53 -9.89 14.79
N ILE A 117 -5.57 -9.41 15.46
CA ILE A 117 -6.37 -10.18 16.38
C ILE A 117 -7.66 -10.62 15.68
N LEU A 118 -8.00 -11.89 15.82
CA LEU A 118 -9.19 -12.51 15.22
C LEU A 118 -10.28 -12.72 16.27
N GLY A 119 -11.52 -12.67 15.86
CA GLY A 119 -12.68 -12.96 16.67
C GLY A 119 -13.79 -13.68 15.87
N PRO A 120 -14.31 -14.81 16.35
CA PRO A 120 -13.83 -15.67 17.44
C PRO A 120 -12.42 -16.23 17.27
N THR A 121 -11.83 -16.74 18.34
CA THR A 121 -10.57 -17.51 18.27
C THR A 121 -10.79 -18.73 17.38
N PRO A 122 -9.90 -19.02 16.40
CA PRO A 122 -10.06 -20.14 15.49
C PRO A 122 -10.13 -21.49 16.24
N ASP A 123 -11.17 -22.28 15.97
CA ASP A 123 -11.35 -23.64 16.50
C ASP A 123 -10.53 -24.69 15.76
N GLN A 124 -10.12 -24.38 14.54
CA GLN A 124 -9.29 -25.21 13.68
C GLN A 124 -8.37 -24.35 12.80
N GLN A 125 -7.54 -25.02 12.00
CA GLN A 125 -6.76 -24.33 10.98
C GLN A 125 -7.67 -23.96 9.81
N TYR A 126 -7.69 -22.67 9.47
CA TYR A 126 -8.34 -22.14 8.28
C TYR A 126 -7.29 -21.55 7.35
N THR A 127 -7.51 -21.68 6.06
CA THR A 127 -6.73 -20.90 5.08
C THR A 127 -7.18 -19.45 5.15
N VAL A 128 -6.22 -18.54 5.10
CA VAL A 128 -6.47 -17.08 5.13
C VAL A 128 -5.96 -16.48 3.85
N GLU A 129 -6.78 -15.64 3.23
CA GLU A 129 -6.39 -14.83 2.07
C GLU A 129 -6.40 -13.36 2.46
N LEU A 130 -5.22 -12.73 2.42
CA LEU A 130 -5.02 -11.32 2.71
C LEU A 130 -4.71 -10.57 1.43
N HIS A 131 -5.59 -9.64 1.04
CA HIS A 131 -5.36 -8.66 0.01
C HIS A 131 -5.02 -7.32 0.67
N TYR A 132 -3.84 -6.77 0.38
CA TYR A 132 -3.27 -5.65 1.14
C TYR A 132 -2.45 -4.70 0.28
N PHE A 133 -2.29 -3.47 0.76
CA PHE A 133 -1.37 -2.51 0.22
C PHE A 133 0.03 -2.72 0.77
N TYR A 134 1.04 -2.56 -0.07
CA TYR A 134 2.45 -2.68 0.29
C TYR A 134 3.27 -1.57 -0.36
N TYR A 135 4.47 -1.31 0.16
CA TYR A 135 5.44 -0.49 -0.53
C TYR A 135 6.23 -1.35 -1.52
N PRO A 136 6.18 -1.02 -2.84
CA PRO A 136 7.03 -1.68 -3.83
C PRO A 136 8.51 -1.52 -3.51
N THR A 137 9.31 -2.49 -3.97
CA THR A 137 10.77 -2.37 -3.90
C THR A 137 11.22 -1.12 -4.65
N SER A 138 12.05 -0.29 -4.00
CA SER A 138 12.59 0.94 -4.59
C SER A 138 13.35 0.66 -5.88
N ILE A 139 13.24 1.59 -6.84
CA ILE A 139 14.02 1.57 -8.08
C ILE A 139 15.52 1.57 -7.80
N VAL A 140 15.95 2.15 -6.68
CA VAL A 140 17.34 2.16 -6.22
C VAL A 140 17.86 0.74 -5.98
N THR A 141 17.03 -0.15 -5.45
CA THR A 141 17.41 -1.52 -5.14
C THR A 141 17.17 -2.48 -6.32
N ALA A 142 16.04 -2.32 -7.01
CA ALA A 142 15.60 -3.22 -8.07
C ALA A 142 16.16 -2.84 -9.46
N GLY A 143 16.66 -1.61 -9.63
CA GLY A 143 17.11 -1.07 -10.91
C GLY A 143 15.99 -0.60 -11.82
N THR A 144 14.77 -1.12 -11.66
CA THR A 144 13.52 -0.73 -12.32
C THR A 144 12.39 -0.70 -11.31
N SER A 145 11.32 0.03 -11.60
CA SER A 145 10.11 0.04 -10.77
C SER A 145 8.88 0.30 -11.63
N TRP A 146 7.70 -0.05 -11.10
CA TRP A 146 6.44 0.25 -11.79
C TRP A 146 6.30 1.75 -12.13
N LEU A 147 6.71 2.64 -11.21
CA LEU A 147 6.73 4.09 -11.45
C LEU A 147 7.68 4.45 -12.59
N GLY A 148 8.89 3.90 -12.58
CA GLY A 148 9.87 4.13 -13.63
C GLY A 148 9.40 3.68 -15.01
N ASP A 149 8.66 2.57 -15.09
CA ASP A 149 8.21 2.01 -16.36
C ASP A 149 6.91 2.66 -16.88
N ASN A 150 6.01 3.07 -15.99
CA ASN A 150 4.67 3.52 -16.36
C ASN A 150 4.41 5.00 -16.07
N PHE A 151 5.14 5.62 -15.15
CA PHE A 151 4.90 7.00 -14.70
C PHE A 151 6.16 7.69 -14.20
N ASP A 152 7.19 7.63 -15.03
CA ASP A 152 8.52 8.17 -14.75
C ASP A 152 8.54 9.69 -14.47
N THR A 153 7.60 10.44 -15.06
CA THR A 153 7.48 11.89 -14.86
C THR A 153 7.25 12.25 -13.38
N ALA A 154 6.41 11.50 -12.66
CA ALA A 154 6.15 11.76 -11.24
C ALA A 154 7.40 11.47 -10.39
N LEU A 155 8.07 10.35 -10.65
CA LEU A 155 9.29 9.97 -9.97
C LEU A 155 10.42 10.95 -10.23
N PHE A 156 10.60 11.36 -11.50
CA PHE A 156 11.64 12.27 -11.92
C PHE A 156 11.48 13.66 -11.28
N TYR A 157 10.31 14.30 -11.43
CA TYR A 157 10.11 15.63 -10.84
C TYR A 157 10.04 15.58 -9.30
N GLY A 158 9.57 14.48 -8.72
CA GLY A 158 9.66 14.27 -7.27
C GLY A 158 11.12 14.26 -6.79
N SER A 159 11.98 13.52 -7.47
CA SER A 159 13.41 13.43 -7.15
C SER A 159 14.15 14.75 -7.42
N LEU A 160 13.81 15.45 -8.51
CA LEU A 160 14.37 16.79 -8.81
C LEU A 160 14.00 17.83 -7.76
N LEU A 161 12.80 17.75 -7.20
CA LEU A 161 12.35 18.65 -6.14
C LEU A 161 13.18 18.45 -4.85
N GLU A 162 13.51 17.21 -4.50
CA GLU A 162 14.39 16.91 -3.38
C GLU A 162 15.83 17.42 -3.66
N ALA A 163 16.35 17.17 -4.86
CA ALA A 163 17.67 17.65 -5.28
C ALA A 163 17.76 19.19 -5.27
N ALA A 164 16.75 19.89 -5.81
CA ALA A 164 16.67 21.34 -5.81
C ALA A 164 16.61 21.92 -4.37
N THR A 165 15.88 21.26 -3.48
CA THR A 165 15.81 21.62 -2.06
C THR A 165 17.16 21.45 -1.38
N TYR A 166 17.86 20.35 -1.66
CA TYR A 166 19.22 20.09 -1.14
C TYR A 166 20.22 21.15 -1.62
N LEU A 167 20.17 21.54 -2.89
CA LEU A 167 21.02 22.58 -3.47
C LEU A 167 20.66 23.99 -3.03
N LYS A 168 19.54 24.18 -2.31
CA LYS A 168 18.97 25.49 -2.00
C LYS A 168 18.78 26.35 -3.26
N ALA A 169 18.22 25.71 -4.29
CA ALA A 169 17.97 26.35 -5.58
C ALA A 169 17.05 27.58 -5.46
N GLU A 170 17.06 28.42 -6.48
CA GLU A 170 16.23 29.61 -6.55
C GLU A 170 14.73 29.25 -6.40
N PRO A 171 13.94 30.11 -5.73
CA PRO A 171 12.53 29.82 -5.43
C PRO A 171 11.67 29.54 -6.67
N ASP A 172 11.97 30.16 -7.82
CA ASP A 172 11.27 29.97 -9.09
C ASP A 172 11.51 28.57 -9.67
N VAL A 173 12.73 28.04 -9.54
CA VAL A 173 13.08 26.67 -9.94
C VAL A 173 12.31 25.65 -9.08
N ILE A 174 12.31 25.85 -7.76
CA ILE A 174 11.60 24.99 -6.81
C ILE A 174 10.09 25.04 -7.13
N GLN A 175 9.54 26.22 -7.37
CA GLN A 175 8.13 26.39 -7.73
C GLN A 175 7.77 25.68 -9.05
N ASN A 176 8.63 25.77 -10.06
CA ASN A 176 8.42 25.10 -11.34
C ASN A 176 8.41 23.57 -11.16
N TYR A 177 9.39 23.00 -10.46
CA TYR A 177 9.43 21.56 -10.22
C TYR A 177 8.27 21.09 -9.36
N THR A 178 7.86 21.89 -8.36
CA THR A 178 6.66 21.60 -7.56
C THR A 178 5.42 21.53 -8.42
N GLN A 179 5.21 22.51 -9.33
CA GLN A 179 4.05 22.51 -10.21
C GLN A 179 4.03 21.28 -11.12
N ARG A 180 5.15 20.95 -11.76
CA ARG A 180 5.26 19.77 -12.63
C ARG A 180 5.05 18.46 -11.87
N TYR A 181 5.55 18.37 -10.64
CA TYR A 181 5.30 17.24 -9.76
C TYR A 181 3.81 17.10 -9.42
N MET A 182 3.15 18.21 -9.06
CA MET A 182 1.73 18.22 -8.73
C MET A 182 0.86 17.83 -9.94
N ASP A 183 1.21 18.30 -11.13
CA ASP A 183 0.52 17.93 -12.37
C ASP A 183 0.67 16.42 -12.64
N ALA A 184 1.88 15.88 -12.48
CA ALA A 184 2.14 14.45 -12.64
C ALA A 184 1.37 13.60 -11.61
N ILE A 185 1.35 14.01 -10.34
CA ILE A 185 0.58 13.33 -9.28
C ILE A 185 -0.93 13.38 -9.57
N SER A 186 -1.43 14.51 -10.09
CA SER A 186 -2.84 14.61 -10.48
C SER A 186 -3.21 13.60 -11.59
N MET A 187 -2.36 13.46 -12.61
CA MET A 187 -2.56 12.47 -13.68
C MET A 187 -2.47 11.04 -13.14
N LEU A 188 -1.54 10.77 -12.22
CA LEU A 188 -1.38 9.46 -11.60
C LEU A 188 -2.59 9.08 -10.75
N LYS A 189 -3.17 10.03 -10.01
CA LYS A 189 -4.43 9.82 -9.28
C LYS A 189 -5.60 9.52 -10.22
N GLN A 190 -5.71 10.24 -11.33
CA GLN A 190 -6.75 9.97 -12.33
C GLN A 190 -6.60 8.58 -12.94
N LEU A 191 -5.38 8.11 -13.17
CA LEU A 191 -5.11 6.75 -13.64
C LEU A 191 -5.55 5.71 -12.60
N GLY A 192 -5.22 5.92 -11.31
CA GLY A 192 -5.63 5.07 -10.20
C GLY A 192 -7.13 4.98 -10.08
N ASP A 193 -7.81 6.12 -10.05
CA ASP A 193 -9.27 6.21 -10.03
C ASP A 193 -9.90 5.54 -11.25
N GLY A 194 -9.32 5.68 -12.42
CA GLY A 194 -9.81 5.05 -13.65
C GLY A 194 -9.72 3.53 -13.61
N LYS A 195 -8.67 2.98 -13.01
CA LYS A 195 -8.52 1.53 -12.83
C LYS A 195 -9.52 0.97 -11.80
N ASP A 196 -9.76 1.69 -10.69
CA ASP A 196 -10.72 1.27 -9.67
C ASP A 196 -12.19 1.42 -10.11
N ARG A 197 -12.48 2.37 -11.02
CA ARG A 197 -13.84 2.65 -11.50
C ARG A 197 -14.29 1.81 -12.69
N ARG A 198 -13.43 1.00 -13.27
CA ARG A 198 -13.78 0.11 -14.40
C ARG A 198 -14.60 -1.12 -14.03
N ASP A 199 -15.09 -1.20 -12.79
CA ASP A 199 -16.10 -2.17 -12.43
C ASP A 199 -17.43 -1.81 -13.15
N ALA A 200 -17.89 -2.68 -14.05
CA ALA A 200 -19.16 -2.51 -14.78
C ALA A 200 -20.38 -2.38 -13.85
N TYR A 201 -20.30 -2.88 -12.62
CA TYR A 201 -21.29 -2.70 -11.57
C TYR A 201 -21.31 -1.29 -10.97
N ARG A 202 -20.20 -0.55 -11.02
CA ARG A 202 -20.12 0.81 -10.48
C ARG A 202 -20.49 1.90 -11.48
N SER A 203 -20.40 1.63 -12.77
CA SER A 203 -20.58 2.65 -13.81
C SER A 203 -22.02 2.83 -14.30
N GLY A 204 -23.01 2.17 -13.71
CA GLY A 204 -24.40 2.24 -14.18
C GLY A 204 -25.50 2.12 -13.13
N GLN A 205 -25.17 1.89 -11.87
CA GLN A 205 -26.20 1.79 -10.82
C GLN A 205 -26.38 3.13 -10.11
N ALA A 206 -27.54 3.75 -10.32
CA ALA A 206 -28.04 4.77 -9.41
C ALA A 206 -28.11 4.15 -8.01
N ARG A 207 -27.36 4.69 -7.06
CA ARG A 207 -27.51 4.32 -5.64
C ARG A 207 -28.86 4.85 -5.19
N TYR A 208 -29.83 3.98 -5.04
CA TYR A 208 -31.04 4.30 -4.28
C TYR A 208 -30.66 4.18 -2.80
N GLU A 209 -30.81 5.27 -2.06
CA GLU A 209 -30.80 5.20 -0.60
C GLU A 209 -31.97 4.30 -0.18
N VAL A 210 -31.67 3.24 0.55
CA VAL A 210 -32.66 2.39 1.19
C VAL A 210 -33.28 3.22 2.31
N GLN A 211 -34.55 3.58 2.17
CA GLN A 211 -35.34 4.23 3.21
C GLN A 211 -35.63 3.25 4.35
#